data_9ad261416c8a9b0def2bc0e9d8bd492f
#
_entry.id   9ad261416c8a9b0def2bc0e9d8bd492f
#
_cell.length_a   1.000
_cell.length_b   1.000
_cell.length_c   1.000
_cell.angle_alpha   90.00
_cell.angle_beta   90.00
_cell.angle_gamma   90.00
#
_symmetry.space_group_name_H-M   'P 1'
#
loop_
_entity.id
_entity.type
_entity.pdbx_description
1 polymer ?
#
loop_
_entity_poly.entity_id
_entity_poly.type
_entity_poly.pdbx_seq_one_letter_code
_entity_poly.pdbx_strand_id
1 'polypeptide(L)'
;MRRPIRFSAPELNMAPMIDIVFLLLIFFMCTSSFNENEGQLPAQMPQTSLQGRKLIEDFDPVRITLRSTPGGVEMLCDGQVCSNFDVLYAKLQARRAIADVPVIIEGRKGVPFGSMVAAMDTCYRADFRRVAFSARGVDDAGR
;
A
#
# COMPACT_ATOMS: atom_id res chain seq x y z
N MET A 1 8.70 75.83 -38.83
CA MET A 1 7.82 74.68 -39.11
C MET A 1 8.24 73.52 -38.17
N ARG A 2 7.50 73.19 -37.16
CA ARG A 2 7.76 72.07 -36.21
C ARG A 2 7.10 70.82 -36.77
N ARG A 3 7.88 69.78 -37.07
CA ARG A 3 7.33 68.45 -37.46
C ARG A 3 6.69 67.79 -36.25
N PRO A 4 5.48 67.26 -36.38
CA PRO A 4 4.86 66.52 -35.30
C PRO A 4 5.60 65.18 -35.11
N ILE A 5 6.02 64.90 -33.89
CA ILE A 5 6.59 63.59 -33.48
C ILE A 5 5.39 62.63 -33.39
N ARG A 6 5.30 61.67 -34.30
CA ARG A 6 4.33 60.59 -34.22
C ARG A 6 4.91 59.56 -33.24
N PHE A 7 4.31 59.48 -32.06
CA PHE A 7 4.52 58.35 -31.16
C PHE A 7 3.80 57.15 -31.77
N SER A 8 4.55 56.22 -32.35
CA SER A 8 4.02 54.89 -32.64
C SER A 8 3.89 54.13 -31.34
N ALA A 9 2.66 53.75 -30.99
CA ALA A 9 2.46 52.89 -29.85
C ALA A 9 3.22 51.54 -30.10
N PRO A 10 4.02 51.05 -29.13
CA PRO A 10 4.67 49.77 -29.30
C PRO A 10 3.61 48.70 -29.45
N GLU A 11 3.59 47.99 -30.56
CA GLU A 11 2.77 46.79 -30.73
C GLU A 11 3.31 45.73 -29.75
N LEU A 12 2.57 45.49 -28.70
CA LEU A 12 2.86 44.41 -27.74
C LEU A 12 2.73 43.08 -28.48
N ASN A 13 3.89 42.52 -28.84
CA ASN A 13 3.92 41.18 -29.43
C ASN A 13 3.61 40.15 -28.36
N MET A 14 2.40 39.59 -28.41
CA MET A 14 1.91 38.62 -27.39
C MET A 14 2.55 37.23 -27.55
N ALA A 15 3.21 36.95 -28.65
CA ALA A 15 3.80 35.65 -28.94
C ALA A 15 4.83 35.20 -27.89
N PRO A 16 5.77 36.05 -27.42
CA PRO A 16 6.70 35.63 -26.36
C PRO A 16 6.05 35.33 -25.02
N MET A 17 4.92 35.99 -24.69
CA MET A 17 4.22 35.72 -23.43
C MET A 17 3.53 34.38 -23.48
N ILE A 18 2.94 33.99 -24.60
CA ILE A 18 2.29 32.69 -24.76
C ILE A 18 3.34 31.56 -24.67
N ASP A 19 4.54 31.76 -25.23
CA ASP A 19 5.63 30.78 -25.18
C ASP A 19 6.09 30.51 -23.74
N ILE A 20 6.28 31.57 -22.94
CA ILE A 20 6.64 31.43 -21.51
C ILE A 20 5.55 30.66 -20.74
N VAL A 21 4.29 30.98 -20.96
CA VAL A 21 3.18 30.28 -20.31
C VAL A 21 3.13 28.82 -20.73
N PHE A 22 3.37 28.53 -21.99
CA PHE A 22 3.38 27.17 -22.54
C PHE A 22 4.55 26.36 -21.96
N LEU A 23 5.76 26.91 -21.87
CA LEU A 23 6.91 26.26 -21.24
C LEU A 23 6.66 25.99 -19.74
N LEU A 24 6.00 26.91 -19.04
CA LEU A 24 5.64 26.78 -17.64
C LEU A 24 4.62 25.65 -17.45
N LEU A 25 3.64 25.55 -18.35
CA LEU A 25 2.65 24.46 -18.37
C LEU A 25 3.30 23.09 -18.59
N ILE A 26 4.22 22.98 -19.56
CA ILE A 26 4.95 21.74 -19.82
C ILE A 26 5.81 21.38 -18.60
N PHE A 27 6.50 22.35 -18.00
CA PHE A 27 7.28 22.14 -16.80
C PHE A 27 6.43 21.60 -15.65
N PHE A 28 5.28 22.20 -15.38
CA PHE A 28 4.34 21.69 -14.37
C PHE A 28 3.80 20.31 -14.71
N MET A 29 3.50 20.05 -15.96
CA MET A 29 3.03 18.75 -16.41
C MET A 29 4.11 17.66 -16.18
N CYS A 30 5.36 17.94 -16.51
CA CYS A 30 6.48 17.03 -16.28
C CYS A 30 6.74 16.83 -14.78
N THR A 31 6.75 17.90 -13.98
CA THR A 31 7.00 17.79 -12.53
C THR A 31 5.85 17.15 -11.79
N SER A 32 4.61 17.33 -12.24
CA SER A 32 3.42 16.67 -11.68
C SER A 32 3.41 15.17 -11.94
N SER A 33 3.99 14.70 -13.05
CA SER A 33 4.11 13.28 -13.36
C SER A 33 5.14 12.54 -12.49
N PHE A 34 6.05 13.24 -11.82
CA PHE A 34 7.02 12.63 -10.91
C PHE A 34 6.46 12.32 -9.51
N ASN A 35 5.20 12.60 -9.26
CA ASN A 35 4.52 12.11 -8.09
C ASN A 35 4.04 10.66 -8.31
N GLU A 36 4.88 9.85 -8.96
CA GLU A 36 4.71 8.40 -8.93
C GLU A 36 4.84 7.99 -7.47
N ASN A 37 3.75 7.45 -6.97
CA ASN A 37 3.65 6.83 -5.67
C ASN A 37 4.88 5.95 -5.40
N GLU A 38 5.89 6.53 -4.74
CA GLU A 38 6.89 5.71 -4.06
C GLU A 38 6.15 4.82 -3.08
N GLY A 39 5.80 3.60 -3.55
CA GLY A 39 5.52 2.48 -2.68
C GLY A 39 4.52 2.68 -1.54
N GLN A 40 3.67 3.70 -1.59
CA GLN A 40 2.46 3.68 -0.79
C GLN A 40 1.52 2.67 -1.43
N LEU A 41 1.71 1.40 -1.08
CA LEU A 41 0.60 0.47 -1.06
C LEU A 41 -0.56 1.26 -0.48
N PRO A 42 -1.67 1.44 -1.21
CA PRO A 42 -2.83 2.07 -0.63
C PRO A 42 -3.23 1.21 0.56
N ALA A 43 -2.76 1.56 1.74
CA ALA A 43 -3.42 1.20 2.96
C ALA A 43 -4.76 1.92 2.88
N GLN A 44 -5.65 1.40 2.09
CA GLN A 44 -7.05 1.73 2.17
C GLN A 44 -7.48 1.27 3.55
N MET A 45 -7.27 2.15 4.53
CA MET A 45 -8.08 2.09 5.73
C MET A 45 -9.52 2.07 5.22
N PRO A 46 -10.31 1.04 5.52
CA PRO A 46 -11.72 1.06 5.21
C PRO A 46 -12.31 2.22 6.00
N GLN A 47 -12.49 3.36 5.32
CA GLN A 47 -13.38 4.38 5.82
C GLN A 47 -14.77 3.75 5.76
N THR A 48 -15.33 3.51 6.91
CA THR A 48 -16.69 3.05 7.13
C THR A 48 -17.65 4.10 6.58
N SER A 49 -17.85 4.13 5.28
CA SER A 49 -19.01 4.77 4.69
C SER A 49 -20.19 3.81 4.85
N LEU A 50 -21.06 4.15 5.78
CA LEU A 50 -22.25 3.40 6.17
C LEU A 50 -23.36 3.36 5.10
N GLN A 51 -23.03 3.35 3.81
CA GLN A 51 -24.04 3.27 2.78
C GLN A 51 -23.66 2.26 1.70
N GLY A 52 -24.31 1.12 1.73
CA GLY A 52 -24.34 0.17 0.63
C GLY A 52 -23.47 -1.07 0.79
N ARG A 53 -23.14 -1.49 2.01
CA ARG A 53 -22.45 -2.77 2.21
C ARG A 53 -23.44 -3.91 2.24
N LYS A 54 -23.57 -4.59 1.09
CA LYS A 54 -24.00 -5.98 1.01
C LYS A 54 -23.36 -6.73 2.17
N LEU A 55 -24.15 -7.43 2.97
CA LEU A 55 -23.74 -8.29 4.06
C LEU A 55 -22.59 -9.20 3.62
N ILE A 56 -21.37 -8.72 3.78
CA ILE A 56 -20.21 -9.60 3.81
C ILE A 56 -20.25 -10.15 5.22
N GLU A 57 -20.57 -11.42 5.32
CA GLU A 57 -20.48 -12.16 6.57
C GLU A 57 -19.17 -11.77 7.26
N ASP A 58 -19.32 -11.42 8.53
CA ASP A 58 -18.28 -10.83 9.39
C ASP A 58 -17.30 -11.93 9.82
N PHE A 59 -16.61 -12.54 8.84
CA PHE A 59 -15.56 -13.50 9.13
C PHE A 59 -14.29 -12.75 9.48
N ASP A 60 -13.81 -12.93 10.70
CA ASP A 60 -12.53 -12.41 11.14
C ASP A 60 -11.39 -12.84 10.19
N PRO A 61 -10.53 -11.92 9.77
CA PRO A 61 -9.40 -12.25 8.91
C PRO A 61 -8.45 -13.20 9.65
N VAL A 62 -7.89 -14.17 8.94
CA VAL A 62 -6.83 -15.03 9.49
C VAL A 62 -5.58 -14.19 9.71
N ARG A 63 -5.05 -14.19 10.92
CA ARG A 63 -3.83 -13.46 11.26
C ARG A 63 -2.65 -14.40 11.41
N ILE A 64 -1.61 -14.16 10.62
CA ILE A 64 -0.33 -14.86 10.73
C ILE A 64 0.68 -13.88 11.29
N THR A 65 1.13 -14.11 12.52
CA THR A 65 2.13 -13.26 13.17
C THR A 65 3.48 -13.96 13.17
N LEU A 66 4.50 -13.32 12.63
CA LEU A 66 5.88 -13.78 12.63
C LEU A 66 6.67 -13.01 13.67
N ARG A 67 7.41 -13.72 14.52
CA ARG A 67 8.28 -13.16 15.55
C ARG A 67 9.69 -13.70 15.42
N SER A 68 10.67 -12.84 15.60
CA SER A 68 12.06 -13.28 15.73
C SER A 68 12.32 -13.74 17.17
N THR A 69 12.83 -14.95 17.32
CA THR A 69 13.25 -15.53 18.60
C THR A 69 14.72 -15.96 18.52
N PRO A 70 15.42 -16.13 19.64
CA PRO A 70 16.82 -16.60 19.64
C PRO A 70 17.03 -17.93 18.90
N GLY A 71 15.99 -18.76 18.78
CA GLY A 71 16.00 -20.04 18.06
C GLY A 71 15.54 -19.99 16.61
N GLY A 72 15.22 -18.78 16.07
CA GLY A 72 14.74 -18.65 14.70
C GLY A 72 13.47 -17.80 14.62
N VAL A 73 12.60 -18.09 13.65
CA VAL A 73 11.35 -17.39 13.46
C VAL A 73 10.19 -18.23 14.00
N GLU A 74 9.50 -17.70 14.97
CA GLU A 74 8.26 -18.28 15.49
C GLU A 74 7.06 -17.76 14.67
N MET A 75 6.18 -18.67 14.28
CA MET A 75 4.98 -18.36 13.53
C MET A 75 3.75 -18.64 14.39
N LEU A 76 2.80 -17.69 14.39
CA LEU A 76 1.50 -17.85 15.03
C LEU A 76 0.42 -17.68 13.99
N CYS A 77 -0.55 -18.59 13.98
CA CYS A 77 -1.77 -18.49 13.18
C CYS A 77 -2.96 -18.35 14.13
N ASP A 78 -3.67 -17.24 14.05
CA ASP A 78 -4.77 -16.89 14.98
C ASP A 78 -4.38 -17.06 16.47
N GLY A 79 -3.15 -16.65 16.83
CA GLY A 79 -2.61 -16.78 18.18
C GLY A 79 -2.08 -18.17 18.56
N GLN A 80 -2.21 -19.17 17.72
CA GLN A 80 -1.68 -20.52 17.96
C GLN A 80 -0.32 -20.69 17.29
N VAL A 81 0.65 -21.18 18.03
CA VAL A 81 2.02 -21.42 17.51
C VAL A 81 1.99 -22.51 16.43
N CYS A 82 2.69 -22.25 15.33
CA CYS A 82 2.95 -23.18 14.25
C CYS A 82 4.44 -23.51 14.25
N SER A 83 4.80 -24.77 14.42
CA SER A 83 6.19 -25.21 14.50
C SER A 83 6.93 -25.11 13.15
N ASN A 84 6.22 -25.24 12.04
CA ASN A 84 6.77 -25.15 10.68
C ASN A 84 5.69 -24.71 9.68
N PHE A 85 6.11 -24.46 8.43
CA PHE A 85 5.22 -24.03 7.35
C PHE A 85 4.20 -25.12 6.94
N ASP A 86 4.48 -26.40 7.17
CA ASP A 86 3.54 -27.48 6.85
C ASP A 86 2.34 -27.47 7.82
N VAL A 87 2.60 -27.22 9.11
CA VAL A 87 1.55 -27.05 10.12
C VAL A 87 0.73 -25.79 9.82
N LEU A 88 1.38 -24.71 9.40
CA LEU A 88 0.70 -23.51 8.96
C LEU A 88 -0.21 -23.80 7.75
N TYR A 89 0.31 -24.50 6.75
CA TYR A 89 -0.45 -24.89 5.57
C TYR A 89 -1.69 -25.72 5.90
N ALA A 90 -1.56 -26.74 6.77
CA ALA A 90 -2.68 -27.57 7.18
C ALA A 90 -3.78 -26.76 7.90
N LYS A 91 -3.38 -25.80 8.77
CA LYS A 91 -4.33 -24.90 9.43
C LYS A 91 -5.03 -23.98 8.43
N LEU A 92 -4.29 -23.43 7.47
CA LEU A 92 -4.86 -22.58 6.44
C LEU A 92 -5.85 -23.35 5.55
N GLN A 93 -5.54 -24.57 5.15
CA GLN A 93 -6.46 -25.41 4.40
C GLN A 93 -7.77 -25.69 5.19
N ALA A 94 -7.67 -26.00 6.47
CA ALA A 94 -8.84 -26.21 7.32
C ALA A 94 -9.71 -24.92 7.39
N ARG A 95 -9.09 -23.74 7.47
CA ARG A 95 -9.80 -22.45 7.48
C ARG A 95 -10.44 -22.15 6.12
N ARG A 96 -9.71 -22.42 5.03
CA ARG A 96 -10.20 -22.21 3.66
C ARG A 96 -11.44 -23.05 3.34
N ALA A 97 -11.53 -24.26 3.89
CA ALA A 97 -12.69 -25.12 3.73
C ALA A 97 -13.97 -24.54 4.37
N ILE A 98 -13.82 -23.66 5.37
CA ILE A 98 -14.96 -23.06 6.09
C ILE A 98 -15.39 -21.74 5.41
N ALA A 99 -14.46 -20.88 5.08
CA ALA A 99 -14.77 -19.56 4.51
C ALA A 99 -13.61 -18.96 3.69
N ASP A 100 -13.96 -18.16 2.68
CA ASP A 100 -13.01 -17.36 1.91
C ASP A 100 -12.73 -16.04 2.61
N VAL A 101 -11.85 -16.06 3.61
CA VAL A 101 -11.48 -14.89 4.41
C VAL A 101 -10.15 -14.30 3.95
N PRO A 102 -9.91 -13.00 4.13
CA PRO A 102 -8.61 -12.40 3.89
C PRO A 102 -7.59 -12.87 4.93
N VAL A 103 -6.32 -12.97 4.52
CA VAL A 103 -5.19 -13.29 5.40
C VAL A 103 -4.35 -12.05 5.62
N ILE A 104 -3.98 -11.77 6.86
CA ILE A 104 -3.08 -10.68 7.23
C ILE A 104 -1.79 -11.28 7.80
N ILE A 105 -0.67 -11.01 7.15
CA ILE A 105 0.66 -11.42 7.61
C ILE A 105 1.29 -10.24 8.36
N GLU A 106 1.53 -10.41 9.64
CA GLU A 106 2.17 -9.42 10.50
C GLU A 106 3.61 -9.84 10.80
N GLY A 107 4.57 -9.06 10.31
CA GLY A 107 6.00 -9.21 10.65
C GLY A 107 6.37 -8.31 11.83
N ARG A 108 6.90 -8.90 12.92
CA ARG A 108 7.48 -8.11 14.01
C ARG A 108 8.95 -7.78 13.71
N LYS A 109 9.48 -6.78 14.43
CA LYS A 109 10.87 -6.34 14.30
C LYS A 109 11.85 -7.52 14.40
N GLY A 110 12.81 -7.58 13.48
CA GLY A 110 13.85 -8.61 13.44
C GLY A 110 13.48 -9.88 12.65
N VAL A 111 12.29 -9.97 12.09
CA VAL A 111 11.91 -11.09 11.22
C VAL A 111 12.57 -10.91 9.84
N PRO A 112 13.30 -11.93 9.33
CA PRO A 112 13.85 -11.90 8.00
C PRO A 112 12.74 -11.78 6.94
N PHE A 113 12.95 -10.97 5.93
CA PHE A 113 12.00 -10.79 4.83
C PHE A 113 11.66 -12.11 4.12
N GLY A 114 12.67 -13.00 3.98
CA GLY A 114 12.47 -14.33 3.41
C GLY A 114 11.42 -15.17 4.13
N SER A 115 11.31 -15.05 5.45
CA SER A 115 10.27 -15.75 6.24
C SER A 115 8.87 -15.18 5.97
N MET A 116 8.75 -13.88 5.73
CA MET A 116 7.49 -13.24 5.35
C MET A 116 7.04 -13.71 3.95
N VAL A 117 7.98 -13.80 3.01
CA VAL A 117 7.72 -14.31 1.66
C VAL A 117 7.31 -15.79 1.71
N ALA A 118 7.99 -16.62 2.51
CA ALA A 118 7.63 -18.03 2.68
C ALA A 118 6.23 -18.21 3.29
N ALA A 119 5.85 -17.36 4.25
CA ALA A 119 4.50 -17.35 4.79
C ALA A 119 3.46 -16.98 3.72
N MET A 120 3.74 -15.99 2.88
CA MET A 120 2.88 -15.59 1.77
C MET A 120 2.74 -16.72 0.75
N ASP A 121 3.83 -17.37 0.36
CA ASP A 121 3.81 -18.51 -0.56
C ASP A 121 2.93 -19.65 -0.01
N THR A 122 3.04 -19.91 1.30
CA THR A 122 2.19 -20.91 1.98
C THR A 122 0.71 -20.55 1.90
N CYS A 123 0.35 -19.27 2.02
CA CYS A 123 -1.03 -18.80 1.86
C CYS A 123 -1.54 -19.01 0.43
N TYR A 124 -0.73 -18.69 -0.58
CA TYR A 124 -1.10 -18.92 -1.99
C TYR A 124 -1.24 -20.41 -2.32
N ARG A 125 -0.39 -21.27 -1.78
CA ARG A 125 -0.50 -22.73 -1.92
C ARG A 125 -1.78 -23.26 -1.27
N ALA A 126 -2.27 -22.62 -0.21
CA ALA A 126 -3.55 -22.92 0.42
C ALA A 126 -4.75 -22.25 -0.27
N ASP A 127 -4.55 -21.68 -1.47
CA ASP A 127 -5.56 -21.01 -2.31
C ASP A 127 -6.17 -19.75 -1.71
N PHE A 128 -5.46 -19.06 -0.81
CA PHE A 128 -5.85 -17.72 -0.37
C PHE A 128 -5.35 -16.68 -1.36
N ARG A 129 -6.26 -15.90 -1.95
CA ARG A 129 -5.93 -14.88 -2.95
C ARG A 129 -5.88 -13.47 -2.37
N ARG A 130 -6.48 -13.26 -1.20
CA ARG A 130 -6.52 -11.98 -0.50
C ARG A 130 -5.56 -12.00 0.66
N VAL A 131 -4.27 -11.75 0.39
CA VAL A 131 -3.19 -11.70 1.38
C VAL A 131 -2.70 -10.27 1.48
N ALA A 132 -2.65 -9.73 2.70
CA ALA A 132 -2.13 -8.40 3.00
C ALA A 132 -0.99 -8.49 4.01
N PHE A 133 -0.02 -7.59 3.89
CA PHE A 133 1.03 -7.41 4.89
C PHE A 133 0.68 -6.27 5.82
N SER A 134 0.92 -6.47 7.12
CA SER A 134 0.86 -5.42 8.12
C SER A 134 2.21 -5.34 8.83
N ALA A 135 2.89 -4.21 8.71
CA ALA A 135 4.08 -3.94 9.52
C ALA A 135 3.62 -3.19 10.78
N ARG A 136 3.48 -3.90 11.91
CA ARG A 136 3.25 -3.24 13.19
C ARG A 136 4.59 -2.72 13.72
N GLY A 137 4.80 -1.40 13.62
CA GLY A 137 5.83 -0.70 14.37
C GLY A 137 5.63 -0.89 15.88
N VAL A 138 6.73 -0.80 16.62
CA VAL A 138 6.90 -1.12 18.04
C VAL A 138 6.20 -0.11 18.98
N ASP A 139 4.94 0.24 18.84
CA ASP A 139 4.33 1.22 19.72
C ASP A 139 3.08 0.74 20.48
N ASP A 140 2.91 -0.57 20.68
CA ASP A 140 1.82 -1.03 21.54
C ASP A 140 2.27 -2.12 22.53
N ALA A 141 3.35 -1.81 23.26
CA ALA A 141 3.73 -2.56 24.46
C ALA A 141 3.66 -1.58 25.64
N GLY A 142 2.47 -1.38 26.19
CA GLY A 142 2.38 -0.71 27.48
C GLY A 142 1.21 0.25 27.63
N ARG A 143 0.03 -0.27 27.80
CA ARG A 143 -0.94 0.24 28.82
C ARG A 143 -1.99 -0.80 29.11
#